data_ce7b84081a1367aa48f43f2f57eb12c4
#
_entry.id   ce7b84081a1367aa48f43f2f57eb12c4
#
_cell.length_a   1.000
_cell.length_b   1.000
_cell.length_c   1.000
_cell.angle_alpha   90.00
_cell.angle_beta   90.00
_cell.angle_gamma   90.00
#
_symmetry.space_group_name_H-M   'P 1'
#
loop_
_entity.id
_entity.type
_entity.pdbx_description
1 polymer ?
#
loop_
_entity_poly.entity_id
_entity_poly.type
_entity_poly.pdbx_seq_one_letter_code
_entity_poly.pdbx_strand_id
1 'polypeptide(L)'
;EKKIYPLVGTTYKECKANELNLGLDLQGGISVTMDVSLTDLLKSLSNNSKNPVLLNAIQTATANKENSDADFITLFSEAFIKQNGAGKLAAVFAGAEKEVKPNESDASVITKLKKTASGAIKETYKVLVRRIDKFGVAQPNINYDENKGIINVELAGITDVERVRKQLQA
;
A
#
# COMPACT_ATOMS: atom_id res chain seq x y z
N GLU A 1 -27.36 29.04 -17.02
CA GLU A 1 -26.89 28.82 -15.64
C GLU A 1 -27.20 30.09 -14.80
N LYS A 2 -27.89 29.91 -13.66
CA LYS A 2 -28.34 31.04 -12.83
C LYS A 2 -27.17 31.56 -11.99
N LYS A 3 -26.82 32.83 -12.15
CA LYS A 3 -25.78 33.49 -11.34
C LYS A 3 -26.31 33.67 -9.91
N ILE A 4 -25.56 33.26 -8.90
CA ILE A 4 -25.95 33.33 -7.49
C ILE A 4 -25.55 34.69 -6.87
N TYR A 5 -24.38 35.22 -7.31
CA TYR A 5 -23.88 36.49 -6.87
C TYR A 5 -23.84 37.47 -8.06
N PRO A 6 -24.77 38.43 -8.14
CA PRO A 6 -24.87 39.34 -9.28
C PRO A 6 -23.67 40.28 -9.43
N LEU A 7 -22.94 40.58 -8.34
CA LEU A 7 -21.74 41.43 -8.35
C LEU A 7 -20.48 40.72 -8.80
N VAL A 8 -20.34 39.41 -8.52
CA VAL A 8 -19.13 38.64 -8.81
C VAL A 8 -19.31 37.73 -10.04
N GLY A 9 -20.54 37.54 -10.49
CA GLY A 9 -20.86 36.79 -11.69
C GLY A 9 -20.68 35.28 -11.61
N THR A 10 -20.39 34.71 -10.41
CA THR A 10 -20.18 33.27 -10.20
C THR A 10 -21.47 32.47 -10.27
N THR A 11 -21.41 31.33 -10.94
CA THR A 11 -22.51 30.37 -11.04
C THR A 11 -22.52 29.41 -9.87
N TYR A 12 -23.68 28.75 -9.62
CA TYR A 12 -23.77 27.70 -8.58
C TYR A 12 -22.74 26.57 -8.79
N LYS A 13 -22.48 26.22 -10.05
CA LYS A 13 -21.52 25.17 -10.41
C LYS A 13 -20.09 25.55 -10.03
N GLU A 14 -19.71 26.81 -10.25
CA GLU A 14 -18.40 27.35 -9.85
C GLU A 14 -18.26 27.44 -8.34
N CYS A 15 -19.31 27.92 -7.64
CA CYS A 15 -19.29 27.94 -6.18
C CYS A 15 -19.17 26.54 -5.57
N LYS A 16 -19.88 25.56 -6.14
CA LYS A 16 -19.82 24.17 -5.68
C LYS A 16 -18.47 23.51 -6.00
N ALA A 17 -17.83 23.88 -7.12
CA ALA A 17 -16.51 23.38 -7.46
C ALA A 17 -15.40 23.95 -6.55
N ASN A 18 -15.63 25.15 -5.99
CA ASN A 18 -14.72 25.82 -5.05
C ASN A 18 -15.17 25.70 -3.59
N GLU A 19 -16.14 24.83 -3.30
CA GLU A 19 -16.57 24.53 -1.94
C GLU A 19 -15.41 23.96 -1.13
N LEU A 20 -15.19 24.47 0.08
CA LEU A 20 -14.18 23.96 0.99
C LEU A 20 -14.50 22.51 1.35
N ASN A 21 -13.57 21.61 1.05
CA ASN A 21 -13.67 20.22 1.46
C ASN A 21 -13.53 20.15 2.99
N LEU A 22 -14.64 19.95 3.66
CA LEU A 22 -14.65 19.72 5.10
C LEU A 22 -14.11 18.31 5.36
N GLY A 23 -12.97 18.24 6.06
CA GLY A 23 -12.36 16.97 6.45
C GLY A 23 -13.19 16.19 7.47
N LEU A 24 -12.70 15.03 7.88
CA LEU A 24 -13.31 14.14 8.88
C LEU A 24 -13.70 14.87 10.17
N ASP A 25 -12.91 15.87 10.59
CA ASP A 25 -13.11 16.61 11.83
C ASP A 25 -14.39 17.46 11.84
N LEU A 26 -14.85 17.89 10.66
CA LEU A 26 -16.00 18.79 10.52
C LEU A 26 -17.27 18.09 10.02
N GLN A 27 -17.13 17.07 9.20
CA GLN A 27 -18.27 16.32 8.66
C GLN A 27 -18.47 14.96 9.34
N GLY A 28 -17.51 14.51 10.17
CA GLY A 28 -17.44 13.14 10.61
C GLY A 28 -17.10 12.22 9.43
N GLY A 29 -16.98 10.94 9.68
CA GLY A 29 -16.69 9.95 8.64
C GLY A 29 -15.90 8.78 9.17
N ILE A 30 -15.29 8.03 8.23
CA ILE A 30 -14.55 6.81 8.53
C ILE A 30 -13.12 6.99 8.03
N SER A 31 -12.15 6.68 8.91
CA SER A 31 -10.74 6.49 8.55
C SER A 31 -10.40 5.00 8.65
N VAL A 32 -9.87 4.44 7.58
CA VAL A 32 -9.46 3.03 7.50
C VAL A 32 -8.00 2.96 7.11
N THR A 33 -7.20 2.29 7.93
CA THR A 33 -5.82 1.95 7.60
C THR A 33 -5.77 0.50 7.12
N MET A 34 -5.22 0.29 5.93
CA MET A 34 -5.06 -1.03 5.32
C MET A 34 -3.57 -1.36 5.19
N ASP A 35 -3.17 -2.56 5.57
CA ASP A 35 -1.81 -3.07 5.40
C ASP A 35 -1.75 -3.99 4.17
N VAL A 36 -0.86 -3.68 3.23
CA VAL A 36 -0.56 -4.56 2.09
C VAL A 36 0.36 -5.67 2.59
N SER A 37 -0.08 -6.93 2.48
CA SER A 37 0.68 -8.08 2.97
C SER A 37 1.97 -8.30 2.17
N LEU A 38 3.04 -7.56 2.53
CA LEU A 38 4.37 -7.75 1.96
C LEU A 38 4.97 -9.11 2.32
N THR A 39 4.52 -9.71 3.43
CA THR A 39 4.89 -11.08 3.81
C THR A 39 4.39 -12.11 2.80
N ASP A 40 3.13 -11.99 2.37
CA ASP A 40 2.56 -12.92 1.39
C ASP A 40 3.12 -12.65 -0.02
N LEU A 41 3.43 -11.39 -0.32
CA LEU A 41 4.16 -11.05 -1.53
C LEU A 41 5.52 -11.77 -1.58
N LEU A 42 6.35 -11.67 -0.52
CA LEU A 42 7.64 -12.35 -0.48
C LEU A 42 7.52 -13.88 -0.56
N LYS A 43 6.52 -14.47 0.10
CA LYS A 43 6.23 -15.91 -0.05
C LYS A 43 5.87 -16.27 -1.48
N SER A 44 5.02 -15.50 -2.13
CA SER A 44 4.65 -15.70 -3.54
C SER A 44 5.86 -15.57 -4.46
N LEU A 45 6.69 -14.54 -4.28
CA LEU A 45 7.91 -14.29 -5.04
C LEU A 45 9.01 -15.35 -4.81
N SER A 46 8.92 -16.12 -3.75
CA SER A 46 9.78 -17.28 -3.49
C SER A 46 9.15 -18.61 -3.91
N ASN A 47 8.11 -18.56 -4.76
CA ASN A 47 7.32 -19.73 -5.17
C ASN A 47 6.74 -20.53 -3.99
N ASN A 48 6.28 -19.82 -2.95
CA ASN A 48 5.80 -20.41 -1.70
C ASN A 48 6.81 -21.37 -1.05
N SER A 49 8.09 -21.04 -1.15
CA SER A 49 9.17 -21.82 -0.59
C SER A 49 8.95 -22.07 0.90
N LYS A 50 9.06 -23.32 1.31
CA LYS A 50 9.01 -23.75 2.72
C LYS A 50 10.39 -23.67 3.41
N ASN A 51 11.33 -22.94 2.83
CA ASN A 51 12.66 -22.77 3.41
C ASN A 51 12.55 -22.12 4.81
N PRO A 52 12.98 -22.81 5.88
CA PRO A 52 12.83 -22.29 7.24
C PRO A 52 13.59 -20.99 7.47
N VAL A 53 14.73 -20.79 6.79
CA VAL A 53 15.50 -19.54 6.90
C VAL A 53 14.72 -18.36 6.31
N LEU A 54 14.07 -18.56 5.14
CA LEU A 54 13.22 -17.56 4.52
C LEU A 54 12.05 -17.17 5.43
N LEU A 55 11.35 -18.19 5.97
CA LEU A 55 10.19 -17.96 6.82
C LEU A 55 10.57 -17.26 8.13
N ASN A 56 11.70 -17.64 8.73
CA ASN A 56 12.22 -17.00 9.93
C ASN A 56 12.66 -15.55 9.68
N ALA A 57 13.31 -15.29 8.53
CA ALA A 57 13.68 -13.92 8.12
C ALA A 57 12.45 -13.04 7.92
N ILE A 58 11.39 -13.55 7.28
CA ILE A 58 10.10 -12.85 7.13
C ILE A 58 9.48 -12.56 8.50
N GLN A 59 9.47 -13.53 9.41
CA GLN A 59 8.93 -13.35 10.76
C GLN A 59 9.72 -12.31 11.55
N THR A 60 11.05 -12.35 11.48
CA THR A 60 11.93 -11.36 12.13
C THR A 60 11.70 -9.95 11.57
N ALA A 61 11.55 -9.80 10.25
CA ALA A 61 11.23 -8.53 9.62
C ALA A 61 9.86 -8.00 10.07
N THR A 62 8.87 -8.89 10.17
CA THR A 62 7.52 -8.52 10.63
C THR A 62 7.53 -8.03 12.08
N ALA A 63 8.26 -8.68 12.97
CA ALA A 63 8.40 -8.26 14.36
C ALA A 63 9.12 -6.91 14.52
N ASN A 64 10.05 -6.59 13.61
CA ASN A 64 10.81 -5.35 13.64
C ASN A 64 10.12 -4.19 12.90
N LYS A 65 9.09 -4.46 12.11
CA LYS A 65 8.37 -3.46 11.30
C LYS A 65 7.79 -2.31 12.13
N GLU A 66 7.26 -2.62 13.32
CA GLU A 66 6.64 -1.62 14.19
C GLU A 66 7.66 -0.71 14.89
N ASN A 67 8.88 -1.21 15.09
CA ASN A 67 9.94 -0.53 15.83
C ASN A 67 11.01 0.11 14.93
N SER A 68 10.81 0.13 13.62
CA SER A 68 11.78 0.63 12.65
C SER A 68 11.11 1.45 11.56
N ASP A 69 11.75 2.56 11.17
CA ASP A 69 11.35 3.35 10.00
C ASP A 69 11.90 2.79 8.68
N ALA A 70 12.72 1.74 8.73
CA ALA A 70 13.23 1.07 7.55
C ALA A 70 12.11 0.34 6.78
N ASP A 71 12.22 0.30 5.45
CA ASP A 71 11.25 -0.44 4.64
C ASP A 71 11.33 -1.95 4.92
N PHE A 72 10.19 -2.63 4.77
CA PHE A 72 10.05 -4.05 5.09
C PHE A 72 11.03 -4.95 4.31
N ILE A 73 11.32 -4.63 3.05
CA ILE A 73 12.24 -5.42 2.22
C ILE A 73 13.68 -5.30 2.74
N THR A 74 14.07 -4.13 3.24
CA THR A 74 15.38 -3.93 3.89
C THR A 74 15.47 -4.77 5.15
N LEU A 75 14.49 -4.68 6.06
CA LEU A 75 14.46 -5.47 7.30
C LEU A 75 14.50 -6.98 7.02
N PHE A 76 13.76 -7.43 6.02
CA PHE A 76 13.79 -8.82 5.57
C PHE A 76 15.17 -9.23 5.06
N SER A 77 15.76 -8.40 4.19
CA SER A 77 17.04 -8.71 3.57
C SER A 77 18.18 -8.78 4.60
N GLU A 78 18.20 -7.86 5.56
CA GLU A 78 19.17 -7.87 6.67
C GLU A 78 19.01 -9.11 7.53
N ALA A 79 17.76 -9.46 7.91
CA ALA A 79 17.47 -10.67 8.69
C ALA A 79 17.90 -11.95 7.94
N PHE A 80 17.64 -12.02 6.63
CA PHE A 80 18.00 -13.17 5.81
C PHE A 80 19.51 -13.31 5.66
N ILE A 81 20.22 -12.22 5.35
CA ILE A 81 21.69 -12.22 5.20
C ILE A 81 22.38 -12.58 6.52
N LYS A 82 21.86 -12.08 7.65
CA LYS A 82 22.38 -12.40 8.97
C LYS A 82 22.27 -13.88 9.30
N GLN A 83 21.20 -14.55 8.89
CA GLN A 83 20.94 -15.97 9.19
C GLN A 83 21.60 -16.93 8.18
N ASN A 84 21.67 -16.54 6.91
CA ASN A 84 22.05 -17.44 5.83
C ASN A 84 23.38 -17.07 5.13
N GLY A 85 23.94 -15.91 5.45
CA GLY A 85 25.12 -15.33 4.77
C GLY A 85 24.76 -14.60 3.49
N ALA A 86 25.70 -13.75 3.04
CA ALA A 86 25.55 -12.99 1.80
C ALA A 86 25.60 -13.89 0.54
N GLY A 87 25.01 -13.41 -0.56
CA GLY A 87 25.04 -14.06 -1.87
C GLY A 87 24.01 -15.17 -2.06
N LYS A 88 23.04 -15.34 -1.16
CA LYS A 88 22.06 -16.44 -1.21
C LYS A 88 20.63 -16.01 -1.52
N LEU A 89 20.35 -14.70 -1.58
CA LEU A 89 19.01 -14.19 -1.93
C LEU A 89 18.61 -14.62 -3.34
N ALA A 90 19.52 -14.54 -4.31
CA ALA A 90 19.25 -14.93 -5.69
C ALA A 90 18.77 -16.39 -5.81
N ALA A 91 19.36 -17.31 -5.05
CA ALA A 91 18.98 -18.73 -5.08
C ALA A 91 17.54 -18.97 -4.62
N VAL A 92 17.00 -18.11 -3.74
CA VAL A 92 15.62 -18.24 -3.23
C VAL A 92 14.60 -17.65 -4.19
N PHE A 93 14.94 -16.54 -4.87
CA PHE A 93 14.00 -15.78 -5.70
C PHE A 93 14.13 -16.04 -7.21
N ALA A 94 15.23 -16.62 -7.70
CA ALA A 94 15.46 -16.86 -9.13
C ALA A 94 14.45 -17.79 -9.82
N GLY A 95 13.72 -18.60 -9.06
CA GLY A 95 12.75 -19.55 -9.64
C GLY A 95 11.38 -18.99 -9.91
N ALA A 96 10.98 -17.92 -9.21
CA ALA A 96 9.64 -17.38 -9.24
C ALA A 96 9.59 -16.00 -9.91
N GLU A 97 10.58 -15.18 -9.70
CA GLU A 97 10.68 -13.87 -10.35
C GLU A 97 11.50 -13.99 -11.64
N LYS A 98 10.84 -13.81 -12.78
CA LYS A 98 11.48 -13.89 -14.11
C LYS A 98 12.65 -12.91 -14.29
N GLU A 99 12.70 -11.86 -13.46
CA GLU A 99 13.75 -10.84 -13.52
C GLU A 99 15.00 -11.17 -12.67
N VAL A 100 14.93 -12.17 -11.75
CA VAL A 100 16.07 -12.52 -10.86
C VAL A 100 16.84 -13.69 -11.45
N LYS A 101 18.13 -13.47 -11.74
CA LYS A 101 19.04 -14.51 -12.24
C LYS A 101 19.71 -15.27 -11.07
N PRO A 102 20.02 -16.58 -11.21
CA PRO A 102 20.57 -17.40 -10.12
C PRO A 102 21.89 -16.90 -9.50
N ASN A 103 22.69 -16.15 -10.27
CA ASN A 103 24.01 -15.66 -9.85
C ASN A 103 24.02 -14.14 -9.63
N GLU A 104 22.89 -13.55 -9.33
CA GLU A 104 22.78 -12.12 -9.12
C GLU A 104 23.22 -11.72 -7.71
N SER A 105 23.77 -10.50 -7.58
CA SER A 105 24.16 -9.98 -6.26
C SER A 105 22.95 -9.70 -5.39
N ASP A 106 23.07 -9.87 -4.07
CA ASP A 106 22.01 -9.57 -3.12
C ASP A 106 21.48 -8.13 -3.28
N ALA A 107 22.35 -7.14 -3.51
CA ALA A 107 21.96 -5.75 -3.72
C ALA A 107 21.03 -5.57 -4.93
N SER A 108 21.30 -6.28 -6.03
CA SER A 108 20.44 -6.25 -7.21
C SER A 108 19.10 -6.94 -6.94
N VAL A 109 19.10 -8.07 -6.26
CA VAL A 109 17.87 -8.78 -5.85
C VAL A 109 17.02 -7.90 -4.95
N ILE A 110 17.61 -7.27 -3.94
CA ILE A 110 16.91 -6.34 -3.02
C ILE A 110 16.26 -5.18 -3.79
N THR A 111 16.98 -4.60 -4.75
CA THR A 111 16.44 -3.50 -5.59
C THR A 111 15.22 -3.97 -6.40
N LYS A 112 15.27 -5.17 -6.96
CA LYS A 112 14.13 -5.76 -7.69
C LYS A 112 12.95 -6.07 -6.78
N LEU A 113 13.19 -6.66 -5.61
CA LEU A 113 12.16 -6.91 -4.62
C LEU A 113 11.46 -5.61 -4.17
N LYS A 114 12.23 -4.54 -3.91
CA LYS A 114 11.67 -3.22 -3.60
C LYS A 114 10.80 -2.67 -4.72
N LYS A 115 11.27 -2.78 -5.97
CA LYS A 115 10.50 -2.35 -7.15
C LYS A 115 9.19 -3.13 -7.26
N THR A 116 9.24 -4.45 -7.08
CA THR A 116 8.05 -5.31 -7.14
C THR A 116 7.08 -5.00 -6.00
N ALA A 117 7.59 -4.79 -4.77
CA ALA A 117 6.79 -4.39 -3.62
C ALA A 117 6.09 -3.04 -3.84
N SER A 118 6.83 -2.01 -4.28
CA SER A 118 6.28 -0.70 -4.64
C SER A 118 5.22 -0.83 -5.74
N GLY A 119 5.47 -1.63 -6.76
CA GLY A 119 4.50 -1.94 -7.82
C GLY A 119 3.21 -2.55 -7.28
N ALA A 120 3.31 -3.53 -6.39
CA ALA A 120 2.16 -4.19 -5.77
C ALA A 120 1.32 -3.21 -4.92
N ILE A 121 1.97 -2.34 -4.15
CA ILE A 121 1.29 -1.30 -3.36
C ILE A 121 0.55 -0.32 -4.28
N LYS A 122 1.20 0.15 -5.36
CA LYS A 122 0.59 1.06 -6.35
C LYS A 122 -0.62 0.42 -7.06
N GLU A 123 -0.53 -0.84 -7.43
CA GLU A 123 -1.67 -1.54 -8.04
C GLU A 123 -2.81 -1.75 -7.04
N THR A 124 -2.51 -2.09 -5.80
CA THR A 124 -3.52 -2.18 -4.72
C THR A 124 -4.20 -0.83 -4.50
N TYR A 125 -3.43 0.25 -4.44
CA TYR A 125 -3.96 1.62 -4.36
C TYR A 125 -4.93 1.93 -5.52
N LYS A 126 -4.54 1.65 -6.77
CA LYS A 126 -5.42 1.87 -7.94
C LYS A 126 -6.70 1.05 -7.87
N VAL A 127 -6.64 -0.18 -7.39
CA VAL A 127 -7.82 -1.03 -7.19
C VAL A 127 -8.74 -0.42 -6.13
N LEU A 128 -8.19 0.05 -5.01
CA LEU A 128 -8.94 0.71 -3.94
C LEU A 128 -9.62 1.99 -4.42
N VAL A 129 -8.89 2.84 -5.14
CA VAL A 129 -9.48 4.06 -5.73
C VAL A 129 -10.70 3.71 -6.60
N ARG A 130 -10.57 2.74 -7.52
CA ARG A 130 -11.69 2.33 -8.39
C ARG A 130 -12.87 1.77 -7.60
N ARG A 131 -12.64 1.07 -6.47
CA ARG A 131 -13.71 0.54 -5.62
C ARG A 131 -14.44 1.68 -4.90
N ILE A 132 -13.68 2.63 -4.38
CA ILE A 132 -14.23 3.79 -3.67
C ILE A 132 -15.01 4.70 -4.63
N ASP A 133 -14.50 4.92 -5.84
CA ASP A 133 -15.22 5.66 -6.88
C ASP A 133 -16.58 5.02 -7.21
N LYS A 134 -16.61 3.68 -7.34
CA LYS A 134 -17.86 2.92 -7.56
C LYS A 134 -18.81 2.99 -6.35
N PHE A 135 -18.29 3.19 -5.16
CA PHE A 135 -19.08 3.36 -3.95
C PHE A 135 -19.80 4.71 -3.92
N GLY A 136 -19.37 5.67 -4.73
CA GLY A 136 -20.02 6.96 -4.89
C GLY A 136 -19.73 7.95 -3.76
N VAL A 137 -18.60 7.79 -3.08
CA VAL A 137 -18.15 8.76 -2.06
C VAL A 137 -17.69 10.05 -2.73
N ALA A 138 -18.21 11.17 -2.27
CA ALA A 138 -17.71 12.46 -2.70
C ALA A 138 -16.34 12.72 -2.05
N GLN A 139 -15.29 12.87 -2.87
CA GLN A 139 -13.95 13.33 -2.46
C GLN A 139 -13.28 12.47 -1.37
N PRO A 140 -12.97 11.18 -1.65
CA PRO A 140 -12.20 10.36 -0.74
C PRO A 140 -10.75 10.88 -0.66
N ASN A 141 -10.16 10.91 0.53
CA ASN A 141 -8.74 11.14 0.71
C ASN A 141 -8.04 9.78 0.86
N ILE A 142 -7.20 9.42 -0.12
CA ILE A 142 -6.51 8.13 -0.15
C ILE A 142 -5.02 8.39 -0.29
N ASN A 143 -4.27 8.02 0.74
CA ASN A 143 -2.83 8.16 0.80
C ASN A 143 -2.17 6.79 1.00
N TYR A 144 -0.97 6.60 0.48
CA TYR A 144 -0.21 5.36 0.71
C TYR A 144 1.24 5.66 1.06
N ASP A 145 1.81 4.80 1.90
CA ASP A 145 3.22 4.78 2.29
C ASP A 145 3.89 3.53 1.69
N GLU A 146 4.74 3.73 0.69
CA GLU A 146 5.46 2.64 0.02
C GLU A 146 6.42 1.90 0.95
N ASN A 147 7.03 2.60 1.92
CA ASN A 147 8.01 2.02 2.83
C ASN A 147 7.34 1.09 3.84
N LYS A 148 6.21 1.54 4.37
CA LYS A 148 5.45 0.80 5.39
C LYS A 148 4.45 -0.19 4.78
N GLY A 149 4.13 -0.07 3.48
CA GLY A 149 3.10 -0.88 2.83
C GLY A 149 1.70 -0.58 3.34
N ILE A 150 1.45 0.65 3.77
CA ILE A 150 0.19 1.08 4.38
C ILE A 150 -0.57 1.98 3.42
N ILE A 151 -1.88 1.79 3.34
CA ILE A 151 -2.81 2.66 2.59
C ILE A 151 -3.84 3.20 3.58
N ASN A 152 -3.90 4.52 3.72
CA ASN A 152 -4.88 5.20 4.53
C ASN A 152 -6.00 5.72 3.64
N VAL A 153 -7.23 5.42 4.02
CA VAL A 153 -8.46 5.81 3.31
C VAL A 153 -9.34 6.59 4.26
N GLU A 154 -9.64 7.82 3.91
CA GLU A 154 -10.53 8.69 4.68
C GLU A 154 -11.76 9.01 3.84
N LEU A 155 -12.93 8.72 4.39
CA LEU A 155 -14.22 8.87 3.74
C LEU A 155 -15.09 9.79 4.57
N ALA A 156 -15.13 11.08 4.22
CA ALA A 156 -15.94 12.07 4.92
C ALA A 156 -17.44 11.85 4.68
N GLY A 157 -18.24 12.08 5.70
CA GLY A 157 -19.72 12.02 5.64
C GLY A 157 -20.29 10.60 5.59
N ILE A 158 -19.48 9.54 5.75
CA ILE A 158 -19.96 8.17 5.77
C ILE A 158 -19.95 7.63 7.20
N THR A 159 -21.04 6.99 7.60
CA THR A 159 -21.22 6.42 8.95
C THR A 159 -21.33 4.90 8.96
N ASP A 160 -21.60 4.26 7.82
CA ASP A 160 -21.76 2.80 7.70
C ASP A 160 -20.41 2.09 7.52
N VAL A 161 -19.78 1.76 8.65
CA VAL A 161 -18.47 1.10 8.72
C VAL A 161 -18.49 -0.29 8.04
N GLU A 162 -19.55 -1.06 8.25
CA GLU A 162 -19.64 -2.44 7.73
C GLU A 162 -19.76 -2.46 6.21
N ARG A 163 -20.49 -1.54 5.64
CA ARG A 163 -20.62 -1.39 4.19
C ARG A 163 -19.29 -1.01 3.55
N VAL A 164 -18.56 -0.04 4.16
CA VAL A 164 -17.23 0.36 3.70
C VAL A 164 -16.26 -0.82 3.78
N ARG A 165 -16.22 -1.54 4.90
CA ARG A 165 -15.35 -2.69 5.11
C ARG A 165 -15.57 -3.76 4.04
N LYS A 166 -16.83 -4.15 3.77
CA LYS A 166 -17.17 -5.12 2.72
C LYS A 166 -16.69 -4.67 1.35
N GLN A 167 -16.83 -3.38 1.02
CA GLN A 167 -16.42 -2.85 -0.27
C GLN A 167 -14.90 -2.80 -0.44
N LEU A 168 -14.16 -2.53 0.62
CA LEU A 168 -12.70 -2.47 0.57
C LEU A 168 -12.07 -3.88 0.55
N GLN A 169 -12.71 -4.88 1.17
CA GLN A 169 -12.20 -6.26 1.26
C GLN A 169 -12.66 -7.18 0.13
N ALA A 170 -13.64 -6.78 -0.71
CA ALA A 170 -14.25 -7.60 -1.75
C ALA A 170 -13.30 -7.95 -2.95
#